data_14e1ffe4587bc3f4e0d9ffaaeefe6b83
#
_entry.id   14e1ffe4587bc3f4e0d9ffaaeefe6b83
#
_cell.length_a   1.000
_cell.length_b   1.000
_cell.length_c   1.000
_cell.angle_alpha   90.00
_cell.angle_beta   90.00
_cell.angle_gamma   90.00
#
_symmetry.space_group_name_H-M   'P 1'
#
loop_
_entity.id
_entity.type
_entity.pdbx_description
1 polymer ?
#
loop_
_entity_poly.entity_id
_entity_poly.type
_entity_poly.pdbx_seq_one_letter_code
_entity_poly.pdbx_strand_id
1 'polypeptide(L)'
;MFADDELSDDKFLCGRLRLLQPLKGYRAATDPVLLAAACPVEPGQSVLDLGCGAGAAVLCLGHRVPRLGLAGLELQPAYAELARRNAERNRIAVEVHEGDIARMPLALRRDFDHVIANPPYYHSGGSPSPVAARSRAMQVETPLSDWVAAAARRLRPGGWLTLICGSDGLPQVLTALAPKLGSAAVLPLAAREGRSALRVIVQARKGGRAPFRLLAPFVIHQGPAHDGDRESYTPQANAVLREGADLLALFR
;
A
#
# COMPACT_ATOMS: atom_id res chain seq x y z
N MET A 1 -17.24 11.78 -9.65
CA MET A 1 -16.15 11.65 -10.63
C MET A 1 -15.33 12.92 -10.56
N PHE A 2 -14.01 12.86 -10.63
CA PHE A 2 -13.16 14.05 -10.70
C PHE A 2 -13.17 14.60 -12.13
N ALA A 3 -13.32 15.92 -12.27
CA ALA A 3 -13.12 16.61 -13.54
C ALA A 3 -11.63 16.71 -13.89
N ASP A 4 -11.28 16.89 -15.15
CA ASP A 4 -9.88 16.87 -15.58
C ASP A 4 -9.06 18.04 -15.02
N ASP A 5 -9.68 19.20 -14.80
CA ASP A 5 -9.07 20.36 -14.16
C ASP A 5 -8.88 20.22 -12.64
N GLU A 6 -9.50 19.21 -12.02
CA GLU A 6 -9.29 18.85 -10.62
C GLU A 6 -8.13 17.84 -10.42
N LEU A 7 -7.47 17.40 -11.50
CA LEU A 7 -6.45 16.37 -11.48
C LEU A 7 -5.06 16.91 -11.84
N SER A 8 -4.05 16.36 -11.20
CA SER A 8 -2.65 16.44 -11.65
C SER A 8 -2.23 15.15 -12.34
N ASP A 9 -1.21 15.23 -13.19
CA ASP A 9 -0.59 14.10 -13.87
C ASP A 9 0.79 13.85 -13.27
N ASP A 10 0.86 12.96 -12.30
CA ASP A 10 2.06 12.72 -11.51
C ASP A 10 2.91 11.57 -12.09
N LYS A 11 4.22 11.77 -12.07
CA LYS A 11 5.19 10.78 -12.51
C LYS A 11 5.59 9.87 -11.35
N PHE A 12 5.39 8.57 -11.50
CA PHE A 12 5.89 7.53 -10.61
C PHE A 12 6.99 6.73 -11.32
N LEU A 13 7.92 6.16 -10.55
CA LEU A 13 9.04 5.35 -11.08
C LEU A 13 9.79 6.06 -12.23
N CYS A 14 10.18 7.31 -12.00
CA CYS A 14 10.81 8.18 -13.02
C CYS A 14 9.98 8.35 -14.30
N GLY A 15 8.65 8.33 -14.20
CA GLY A 15 7.75 8.52 -15.32
C GLY A 15 7.42 7.25 -16.11
N ARG A 16 7.87 6.08 -15.64
CA ARG A 16 7.45 4.77 -16.18
C ARG A 16 5.98 4.49 -15.91
N LEU A 17 5.42 5.09 -14.87
CA LEU A 17 3.99 5.18 -14.61
C LEU A 17 3.57 6.65 -14.50
N ARG A 18 2.38 6.94 -14.99
CA ARG A 18 1.76 8.27 -14.88
C ARG A 18 0.38 8.13 -14.25
N LEU A 19 0.20 8.75 -13.10
CA LEU A 19 -1.03 8.65 -12.33
C LEU A 19 -1.74 9.99 -12.29
N LEU A 20 -2.99 9.99 -12.68
CA LEU A 20 -3.92 11.07 -12.40
C LEU A 20 -4.22 11.04 -10.91
N GLN A 21 -4.05 12.16 -10.22
CA GLN A 21 -4.35 12.30 -8.81
C GLN A 21 -5.14 13.58 -8.53
N PRO A 22 -6.06 13.58 -7.57
CA PRO A 22 -6.82 14.78 -7.27
C PRO A 22 -5.90 15.88 -6.73
N LEU A 23 -6.12 17.12 -7.16
CA LEU A 23 -5.43 18.30 -6.63
C LEU A 23 -5.79 18.56 -5.16
N LYS A 24 -7.00 18.15 -4.75
CA LYS A 24 -7.52 18.24 -3.37
C LYS A 24 -8.00 16.87 -2.91
N GLY A 25 -7.54 16.41 -1.74
CA GLY A 25 -7.91 15.12 -1.18
C GLY A 25 -6.70 14.22 -0.91
N TYR A 26 -6.93 12.91 -0.87
CA TYR A 26 -5.84 11.95 -0.70
C TYR A 26 -5.01 11.83 -1.97
N ARG A 27 -3.70 11.87 -1.80
CA ARG A 27 -2.72 11.69 -2.87
C ARG A 27 -1.69 10.63 -2.46
N ALA A 28 -1.46 9.69 -3.32
CA ALA A 28 -0.40 8.70 -3.17
C ALA A 28 1.00 9.38 -3.30
N ALA A 29 1.93 8.96 -2.45
CA ALA A 29 3.33 9.39 -2.50
C ALA A 29 4.25 8.16 -2.55
N THR A 30 5.17 8.00 -1.60
CA THR A 30 6.16 6.90 -1.59
C THR A 30 5.60 5.58 -1.07
N ASP A 31 4.60 5.62 -0.18
CA ASP A 31 4.09 4.43 0.50
C ASP A 31 3.53 3.34 -0.42
N PRO A 32 2.73 3.67 -1.46
CA PRO A 32 2.28 2.67 -2.41
C PRO A 32 3.42 2.00 -3.21
N VAL A 33 4.49 2.74 -3.49
CA VAL A 33 5.66 2.19 -4.19
C VAL A 33 6.41 1.21 -3.28
N LEU A 34 6.63 1.59 -2.01
CA LEU A 34 7.28 0.74 -1.01
C LEU A 34 6.44 -0.51 -0.71
N LEU A 35 5.11 -0.37 -0.62
CA LEU A 35 4.17 -1.49 -0.45
C LEU A 35 4.27 -2.48 -1.63
N ALA A 36 4.22 -1.96 -2.86
CA ALA A 36 4.37 -2.77 -4.07
C ALA A 36 5.73 -3.47 -4.13
N ALA A 37 6.81 -2.77 -3.75
CA ALA A 37 8.17 -3.32 -3.73
C ALA A 37 8.34 -4.46 -2.71
N ALA A 38 7.60 -4.41 -1.61
CA ALA A 38 7.64 -5.43 -0.56
C ALA A 38 6.78 -6.66 -0.86
N CYS A 39 5.82 -6.59 -1.80
CA CYS A 39 4.94 -7.73 -2.09
C CYS A 39 5.71 -8.86 -2.80
N PRO A 40 5.76 -10.10 -2.23
CA PRO A 40 6.54 -11.22 -2.78
C PRO A 40 5.79 -11.97 -3.88
N VAL A 41 5.18 -11.23 -4.81
CA VAL A 41 4.38 -11.77 -5.91
C VAL A 41 5.28 -12.24 -7.06
N GLU A 42 4.87 -13.31 -7.70
CA GLU A 42 5.50 -13.91 -8.88
C GLU A 42 4.58 -13.84 -10.11
N PRO A 43 5.11 -13.87 -11.34
CA PRO A 43 4.30 -13.86 -12.55
C PRO A 43 3.24 -14.97 -12.57
N GLY A 44 2.02 -14.63 -12.97
CA GLY A 44 0.88 -15.56 -13.02
C GLY A 44 0.05 -15.62 -11.75
N GLN A 45 0.50 -14.99 -10.66
CA GLN A 45 -0.24 -14.93 -9.41
C GLN A 45 -1.29 -13.81 -9.40
N SER A 46 -2.24 -13.91 -8.45
CA SER A 46 -3.34 -12.98 -8.25
C SER A 46 -3.11 -12.09 -7.04
N VAL A 47 -3.47 -10.81 -7.16
CA VAL A 47 -3.32 -9.80 -6.11
C VAL A 47 -4.61 -9.02 -5.93
N LEU A 48 -5.03 -8.84 -4.68
CA LEU A 48 -6.10 -7.92 -4.31
C LEU A 48 -5.51 -6.72 -3.55
N ASP A 49 -5.75 -5.51 -4.04
CA ASP A 49 -5.44 -4.25 -3.36
C ASP A 49 -6.68 -3.76 -2.61
N LEU A 50 -6.66 -3.83 -1.28
CA LEU A 50 -7.75 -3.34 -0.43
C LEU A 50 -7.61 -1.84 -0.22
N GLY A 51 -8.65 -1.08 -0.59
CA GLY A 51 -8.62 0.38 -0.54
C GLY A 51 -7.63 0.94 -1.56
N CYS A 52 -7.73 0.52 -2.82
CA CYS A 52 -6.73 0.81 -3.85
C CYS A 52 -6.60 2.31 -4.19
N GLY A 53 -7.53 3.16 -3.75
CA GLY A 53 -7.53 4.59 -4.07
C GLY A 53 -7.50 4.83 -5.57
N ALA A 54 -6.58 5.67 -6.03
CA ALA A 54 -6.34 5.92 -7.45
C ALA A 54 -5.51 4.81 -8.16
N GLY A 55 -5.27 3.67 -7.51
CA GLY A 55 -4.60 2.51 -8.06
C GLY A 55 -3.07 2.52 -7.94
N ALA A 56 -2.48 3.41 -7.14
CA ALA A 56 -1.03 3.60 -7.13
C ALA A 56 -0.24 2.33 -6.78
N ALA A 57 -0.62 1.58 -5.72
CA ALA A 57 0.11 0.40 -5.29
C ALA A 57 -0.03 -0.75 -6.29
N VAL A 58 -1.26 -1.05 -6.71
CA VAL A 58 -1.53 -2.15 -7.64
C VAL A 58 -0.89 -1.90 -9.01
N LEU A 59 -0.82 -0.63 -9.47
CA LEU A 59 -0.17 -0.28 -10.73
C LEU A 59 1.36 -0.35 -10.64
N CYS A 60 1.96 0.11 -9.53
CA CYS A 60 3.39 -0.09 -9.29
C CYS A 60 3.75 -1.59 -9.27
N LEU A 61 2.89 -2.42 -8.67
CA LEU A 61 3.08 -3.85 -8.64
C LEU A 61 2.96 -4.49 -10.04
N GLY A 62 1.93 -4.14 -10.79
CA GLY A 62 1.72 -4.63 -12.17
C GLY A 62 2.80 -4.19 -13.15
N HIS A 63 3.41 -3.02 -12.91
CA HIS A 63 4.59 -2.57 -13.67
C HIS A 63 5.84 -3.39 -13.32
N ARG A 64 6.06 -3.70 -12.03
CA ARG A 64 7.21 -4.47 -11.57
C ARG A 64 7.17 -5.93 -11.99
N VAL A 65 5.99 -6.56 -11.91
CA VAL A 65 5.84 -7.99 -12.21
C VAL A 65 4.77 -8.17 -13.28
N PRO A 66 5.13 -8.69 -14.46
CA PRO A 66 4.18 -8.87 -15.56
C PRO A 66 3.25 -10.08 -15.32
N ARG A 67 2.13 -10.11 -16.06
CA ARG A 67 1.17 -11.21 -16.10
C ARG A 67 0.51 -11.52 -14.75
N LEU A 68 0.26 -10.52 -13.93
CA LEU A 68 -0.50 -10.65 -12.69
C LEU A 68 -2.01 -10.56 -12.95
N GLY A 69 -2.80 -11.32 -12.19
CA GLY A 69 -4.23 -11.11 -12.05
C GLY A 69 -4.49 -10.04 -10.98
N LEU A 70 -4.64 -8.77 -11.40
CA LEU A 70 -4.77 -7.65 -10.48
C LEU A 70 -6.24 -7.28 -10.25
N ALA A 71 -6.61 -7.11 -8.97
CA ALA A 71 -7.91 -6.60 -8.57
C ALA A 71 -7.74 -5.49 -7.51
N GLY A 72 -8.63 -4.50 -7.54
CA GLY A 72 -8.70 -3.42 -6.55
C GLY A 72 -10.11 -3.29 -5.99
N LEU A 73 -10.21 -3.04 -4.69
CA LEU A 73 -11.43 -2.66 -4.00
C LEU A 73 -11.28 -1.24 -3.47
N GLU A 74 -12.22 -0.35 -3.81
CA GLU A 74 -12.22 1.03 -3.33
C GLU A 74 -13.63 1.43 -2.87
N LEU A 75 -13.72 2.08 -1.71
CA LEU A 75 -14.99 2.50 -1.12
C LEU A 75 -15.58 3.72 -1.85
N GLN A 76 -14.73 4.63 -2.30
CA GLN A 76 -15.14 5.90 -2.88
C GLN A 76 -15.28 5.77 -4.41
N PRO A 77 -16.49 5.93 -5.00
CA PRO A 77 -16.70 5.77 -6.44
C PRO A 77 -15.78 6.63 -7.30
N ALA A 78 -15.49 7.87 -6.85
CA ALA A 78 -14.63 8.78 -7.59
C ALA A 78 -13.17 8.29 -7.68
N TYR A 79 -12.64 7.68 -6.61
CA TYR A 79 -11.30 7.09 -6.62
C TYR A 79 -11.27 5.75 -7.37
N ALA A 80 -12.31 4.93 -7.26
CA ALA A 80 -12.42 3.69 -8.04
C ALA A 80 -12.41 3.97 -9.55
N GLU A 81 -13.14 5.00 -9.99
CA GLU A 81 -13.11 5.44 -11.38
C GLU A 81 -11.73 5.97 -11.79
N LEU A 82 -11.08 6.72 -10.91
CA LEU A 82 -9.74 7.22 -11.15
C LEU A 82 -8.72 6.08 -11.28
N ALA A 83 -8.86 5.01 -10.48
CA ALA A 83 -8.04 3.80 -10.61
C ALA A 83 -8.22 3.12 -11.96
N ARG A 84 -9.44 3.03 -12.50
CA ARG A 84 -9.72 2.49 -13.84
C ARG A 84 -9.05 3.34 -14.93
N ARG A 85 -9.20 4.67 -14.87
CA ARG A 85 -8.54 5.61 -15.79
C ARG A 85 -7.02 5.48 -15.75
N ASN A 86 -6.44 5.34 -14.56
CA ASN A 86 -5.00 5.14 -14.38
C ASN A 86 -4.53 3.77 -14.90
N ALA A 87 -5.31 2.72 -14.71
CA ALA A 87 -5.02 1.40 -15.25
C ALA A 87 -4.99 1.39 -16.78
N GLU A 88 -6.00 1.97 -17.41
CA GLU A 88 -6.09 2.12 -18.87
C GLU A 88 -4.92 2.95 -19.42
N ARG A 89 -4.65 4.11 -18.80
CA ARG A 89 -3.57 5.02 -19.19
C ARG A 89 -2.20 4.35 -19.17
N ASN A 90 -1.94 3.50 -18.21
CA ASN A 90 -0.67 2.76 -18.07
C ASN A 90 -0.69 1.39 -18.76
N ARG A 91 -1.79 1.00 -19.42
CA ARG A 91 -1.96 -0.29 -20.10
C ARG A 91 -1.72 -1.48 -19.18
N ILE A 92 -2.13 -1.35 -17.92
CA ILE A 92 -2.07 -2.41 -16.91
C ILE A 92 -3.50 -2.82 -16.60
N ALA A 93 -3.84 -4.08 -16.87
CA ALA A 93 -5.18 -4.60 -16.59
C ALA A 93 -5.39 -4.74 -15.08
N VAL A 94 -6.39 -4.04 -14.54
CA VAL A 94 -6.82 -4.12 -13.14
C VAL A 94 -8.34 -4.21 -13.09
N GLU A 95 -8.86 -5.22 -12.41
CA GLU A 95 -10.29 -5.38 -12.14
C GLU A 95 -10.68 -4.52 -10.93
N VAL A 96 -11.19 -3.30 -11.14
CA VAL A 96 -11.52 -2.36 -10.05
C VAL A 96 -13.00 -2.43 -9.70
N HIS A 97 -13.30 -2.73 -8.43
CA HIS A 97 -14.64 -2.77 -7.86
C HIS A 97 -14.86 -1.67 -6.81
N GLU A 98 -16.06 -1.12 -6.83
CA GLU A 98 -16.54 -0.24 -5.76
C GLU A 98 -17.12 -1.08 -4.63
N GLY A 99 -16.79 -0.76 -3.38
CA GLY A 99 -17.35 -1.46 -2.24
C GLY A 99 -16.57 -1.28 -0.96
N ASP A 100 -17.17 -1.79 0.10
CA ASP A 100 -16.64 -1.78 1.46
C ASP A 100 -15.92 -3.10 1.75
N ILE A 101 -14.77 -3.04 2.43
CA ILE A 101 -14.02 -4.23 2.88
C ILE A 101 -14.86 -5.12 3.81
N ALA A 102 -15.80 -4.52 4.57
CA ALA A 102 -16.73 -5.26 5.43
C ALA A 102 -17.83 -5.96 4.62
N ARG A 103 -18.20 -5.42 3.47
CA ARG A 103 -19.27 -5.92 2.57
C ARG A 103 -18.76 -6.13 1.16
N MET A 104 -17.63 -6.83 1.04
CA MET A 104 -16.95 -7.06 -0.22
C MET A 104 -17.88 -7.55 -1.33
N PRO A 105 -17.81 -6.97 -2.55
CA PRO A 105 -18.56 -7.41 -3.73
C PRO A 105 -18.36 -8.89 -4.04
N LEU A 106 -19.38 -9.55 -4.59
CA LEU A 106 -19.36 -10.99 -4.86
C LEU A 106 -18.18 -11.38 -5.78
N ALA A 107 -17.87 -10.56 -6.78
CA ALA A 107 -16.76 -10.79 -7.71
C ALA A 107 -15.41 -10.94 -7.01
N LEU A 108 -15.20 -10.24 -5.88
CA LEU A 108 -13.97 -10.30 -5.09
C LEU A 108 -14.02 -11.34 -3.95
N ARG A 109 -15.14 -12.08 -3.78
CA ARG A 109 -15.25 -13.16 -2.78
C ARG A 109 -14.62 -14.46 -3.26
N ARG A 110 -13.43 -14.36 -3.80
CA ARG A 110 -12.58 -15.45 -4.25
C ARG A 110 -11.24 -15.42 -3.52
N ASP A 111 -10.45 -16.45 -3.68
CA ASP A 111 -9.11 -16.54 -3.09
C ASP A 111 -8.08 -15.84 -3.98
N PHE A 112 -7.12 -15.18 -3.34
CA PHE A 112 -5.99 -14.51 -3.96
C PHE A 112 -4.67 -15.05 -3.39
N ASP A 113 -3.62 -15.03 -4.21
CA ASP A 113 -2.26 -15.38 -3.78
C ASP A 113 -1.71 -14.32 -2.82
N HIS A 114 -2.01 -13.06 -3.11
CA HIS A 114 -1.58 -11.91 -2.32
C HIS A 114 -2.71 -10.95 -2.06
N VAL A 115 -2.68 -10.34 -0.88
CA VAL A 115 -3.48 -9.16 -0.56
C VAL A 115 -2.53 -8.07 -0.12
N ILE A 116 -2.66 -6.89 -0.72
CA ILE A 116 -1.93 -5.69 -0.30
C ILE A 116 -2.91 -4.68 0.29
N ALA A 117 -2.45 -3.85 1.23
CA ALA A 117 -3.26 -2.78 1.81
C ALA A 117 -2.40 -1.60 2.26
N ASN A 118 -2.87 -0.40 1.96
CA ASN A 118 -2.36 0.86 2.48
C ASN A 118 -3.52 1.62 3.16
N PRO A 119 -3.97 1.17 4.35
CA PRO A 119 -5.07 1.82 5.05
C PRO A 119 -4.78 3.29 5.33
N PRO A 120 -5.80 4.16 5.43
CA PRO A 120 -5.61 5.55 5.80
C PRO A 120 -4.95 5.66 7.20
N TYR A 121 -3.94 6.55 7.33
CA TYR A 121 -3.25 6.79 8.59
C TYR A 121 -3.97 7.83 9.43
N TYR A 122 -4.30 7.47 10.66
CA TYR A 122 -4.86 8.38 11.65
C TYR A 122 -3.76 8.72 12.66
N HIS A 123 -3.06 9.83 12.44
CA HIS A 123 -2.09 10.30 13.44
C HIS A 123 -2.83 10.88 14.65
N SER A 124 -2.66 10.26 15.80
CA SER A 124 -3.22 10.71 17.08
C SER A 124 -2.61 12.02 17.62
N GLY A 125 -1.71 12.69 16.89
CA GLY A 125 -0.89 13.79 17.44
C GLY A 125 -0.67 15.01 16.53
N GLY A 126 -1.27 15.10 15.35
CA GLY A 126 -1.12 16.26 14.46
C GLY A 126 -2.42 17.04 14.29
N SER A 127 -2.36 18.38 14.28
CA SER A 127 -3.52 19.20 13.88
C SER A 127 -3.87 18.88 12.42
N PRO A 128 -5.04 18.27 12.15
CA PRO A 128 -5.41 17.94 10.78
C PRO A 128 -5.66 19.20 9.99
N SER A 129 -5.33 19.18 8.69
CA SER A 129 -5.81 20.25 7.83
C SER A 129 -7.35 20.29 7.86
N PRO A 130 -8.00 21.46 7.67
CA PRO A 130 -9.46 21.57 7.68
C PRO A 130 -10.16 20.60 6.69
N VAL A 131 -9.49 20.25 5.60
CA VAL A 131 -9.98 19.29 4.59
C VAL A 131 -9.88 17.85 5.12
N ALA A 132 -8.76 17.49 5.76
CA ALA A 132 -8.57 16.18 6.38
C ALA A 132 -9.50 15.97 7.60
N ALA A 133 -9.84 17.04 8.32
CA ALA A 133 -10.81 17.00 9.42
C ALA A 133 -12.24 16.75 8.93
N ARG A 134 -12.67 17.36 7.82
CA ARG A 134 -14.01 17.12 7.21
C ARG A 134 -14.10 15.72 6.63
N SER A 135 -13.07 15.23 5.95
CA SER A 135 -13.04 13.85 5.42
C SER A 135 -13.11 12.82 6.55
N ARG A 136 -12.49 13.11 7.71
CA ARG A 136 -12.57 12.26 8.91
C ARG A 136 -13.97 12.22 9.52
N ALA A 137 -14.64 13.35 9.59
CA ALA A 137 -15.99 13.44 10.17
C ALA A 137 -17.07 12.70 9.35
N MET A 138 -16.79 12.36 8.08
CA MET A 138 -17.71 11.67 7.18
C MET A 138 -17.35 10.19 6.95
N GLN A 139 -16.17 9.72 7.37
CA GLN A 139 -15.77 8.32 7.26
C GLN A 139 -15.82 7.67 8.64
N VAL A 140 -16.65 6.64 8.79
CA VAL A 140 -16.53 5.70 9.90
C VAL A 140 -15.13 5.10 9.82
N GLU A 141 -14.30 5.36 10.84
CA GLU A 141 -12.92 4.84 10.88
C GLU A 141 -12.96 3.33 10.87
N THR A 142 -12.56 2.72 9.78
CA THR A 142 -12.45 1.26 9.70
C THR A 142 -11.18 0.83 10.43
N PRO A 143 -11.29 0.08 11.54
CA PRO A 143 -10.13 -0.36 12.32
C PRO A 143 -9.14 -1.18 11.49
N LEU A 144 -7.84 -1.09 11.78
CA LEU A 144 -6.81 -1.91 11.11
C LEU A 144 -7.08 -3.42 11.25
N SER A 145 -7.72 -3.84 12.35
CA SER A 145 -8.17 -5.22 12.54
C SER A 145 -9.10 -5.71 11.45
N ASP A 146 -9.97 -4.84 10.94
CA ASP A 146 -10.95 -5.20 9.90
C ASP A 146 -10.26 -5.36 8.53
N TRP A 147 -9.24 -4.55 8.26
CA TRP A 147 -8.37 -4.70 7.07
C TRP A 147 -7.64 -6.05 7.10
N VAL A 148 -7.04 -6.40 8.24
CA VAL A 148 -6.37 -7.69 8.43
C VAL A 148 -7.37 -8.84 8.30
N ALA A 149 -8.55 -8.72 8.91
CA ALA A 149 -9.59 -9.74 8.83
C ALA A 149 -10.13 -9.91 7.39
N ALA A 150 -10.33 -8.81 6.65
CA ALA A 150 -10.72 -8.85 5.24
C ALA A 150 -9.65 -9.54 4.39
N ALA A 151 -8.37 -9.18 4.57
CA ALA A 151 -7.24 -9.81 3.89
C ALA A 151 -7.18 -11.32 4.19
N ALA A 152 -7.25 -11.71 5.46
CA ALA A 152 -7.20 -13.12 5.86
C ALA A 152 -8.34 -13.96 5.24
N ARG A 153 -9.53 -13.35 5.04
CA ARG A 153 -10.66 -14.02 4.35
C ARG A 153 -10.42 -14.22 2.86
N ARG A 154 -9.65 -13.31 2.21
CA ARG A 154 -9.43 -13.33 0.76
C ARG A 154 -8.15 -14.04 0.35
N LEU A 155 -7.23 -14.29 1.25
CA LEU A 155 -6.03 -15.05 0.96
C LEU A 155 -6.34 -16.55 0.82
N ARG A 156 -5.74 -17.20 -0.17
CA ARG A 156 -5.68 -18.68 -0.22
C ARG A 156 -4.80 -19.21 0.92
N PRO A 157 -4.92 -20.48 1.30
CA PRO A 157 -3.94 -21.12 2.19
C PRO A 157 -2.51 -20.92 1.67
N GLY A 158 -1.60 -20.46 2.52
CA GLY A 158 -0.22 -20.13 2.14
C GLY A 158 -0.02 -18.80 1.41
N GLY A 159 -1.09 -18.04 1.11
CA GLY A 159 -1.01 -16.71 0.52
C GLY A 159 -0.49 -15.65 1.50
N TRP A 160 -0.08 -14.49 0.99
CA TRP A 160 0.60 -13.45 1.75
C TRP A 160 -0.21 -12.16 1.85
N LEU A 161 -0.31 -11.62 3.06
CA LEU A 161 -0.66 -10.22 3.31
C LEU A 161 0.62 -9.39 3.29
N THR A 162 0.61 -8.26 2.56
CA THR A 162 1.58 -7.17 2.71
C THR A 162 0.82 -5.89 3.02
N LEU A 163 1.05 -5.30 4.18
CA LEU A 163 0.33 -4.13 4.65
C LEU A 163 1.34 -3.06 5.08
N ILE A 164 1.10 -1.79 4.68
CA ILE A 164 1.87 -0.65 5.18
C ILE A 164 0.97 0.18 6.11
N CYS A 165 1.49 0.60 7.26
CA CYS A 165 0.74 1.45 8.19
C CYS A 165 1.67 2.34 9.03
N GLY A 166 1.09 3.27 9.78
CA GLY A 166 1.80 4.00 10.83
C GLY A 166 2.34 3.06 11.90
N SER A 167 3.50 3.38 12.48
CA SER A 167 4.10 2.55 13.55
C SER A 167 3.23 2.49 14.80
N ASP A 168 2.39 3.49 15.04
CA ASP A 168 1.40 3.53 16.12
C ASP A 168 0.26 2.51 15.93
N GLY A 169 -0.06 2.16 14.68
CA GLY A 169 -1.04 1.12 14.33
C GLY A 169 -0.50 -0.31 14.42
N LEU A 170 0.82 -0.50 14.50
CA LEU A 170 1.45 -1.82 14.50
C LEU A 170 0.91 -2.77 15.58
N PRO A 171 0.72 -2.36 16.86
CA PRO A 171 0.17 -3.25 17.87
C PRO A 171 -1.20 -3.82 17.50
N GLN A 172 -2.08 -2.99 16.91
CA GLN A 172 -3.39 -3.42 16.45
C GLN A 172 -3.29 -4.44 15.30
N VAL A 173 -2.40 -4.18 14.33
CA VAL A 173 -2.15 -5.11 13.22
C VAL A 173 -1.65 -6.45 13.75
N LEU A 174 -0.61 -6.47 14.61
CA LEU A 174 -0.04 -7.71 15.15
C LEU A 174 -1.07 -8.53 15.94
N THR A 175 -1.90 -7.88 16.74
CA THR A 175 -2.99 -8.55 17.47
C THR A 175 -4.01 -9.18 16.49
N ALA A 176 -4.33 -8.49 15.39
CA ALA A 176 -5.31 -8.95 14.42
C ALA A 176 -4.81 -10.08 13.51
N LEU A 177 -3.49 -10.30 13.39
CA LEU A 177 -2.94 -11.40 12.58
C LEU A 177 -3.37 -12.76 13.11
N ALA A 178 -3.36 -12.95 14.44
CA ALA A 178 -3.75 -14.22 15.05
C ALA A 178 -5.28 -14.45 14.99
N PRO A 179 -5.75 -15.70 14.84
CA PRO A 179 -4.99 -16.93 14.66
C PRO A 179 -4.74 -17.32 13.19
N LYS A 180 -5.12 -16.49 12.21
CA LYS A 180 -5.21 -16.89 10.78
C LYS A 180 -3.92 -16.67 10.01
N LEU A 181 -3.16 -15.64 10.39
CA LEU A 181 -1.94 -15.20 9.72
C LEU A 181 -0.75 -15.34 10.68
N GLY A 182 0.35 -15.89 10.19
CA GLY A 182 1.58 -16.07 10.96
C GLY A 182 2.81 -15.90 10.08
N SER A 183 3.98 -16.36 10.53
CA SER A 183 5.27 -16.08 9.87
C SER A 183 5.45 -14.56 9.63
N ALA A 184 5.00 -13.75 10.60
CA ALA A 184 4.97 -12.32 10.46
C ALA A 184 6.38 -11.72 10.46
N ALA A 185 6.64 -10.79 9.54
CA ALA A 185 7.85 -9.98 9.48
C ALA A 185 7.47 -8.50 9.39
N VAL A 186 8.15 -7.66 10.16
CA VAL A 186 7.93 -6.21 10.20
C VAL A 186 9.20 -5.51 9.74
N LEU A 187 9.08 -4.73 8.67
CA LEU A 187 10.13 -3.85 8.15
C LEU A 187 9.84 -2.40 8.56
N PRO A 188 10.59 -1.82 9.53
CA PRO A 188 10.48 -0.41 9.86
C PRO A 188 10.98 0.45 8.71
N LEU A 189 10.27 1.56 8.42
CA LEU A 189 10.65 2.55 7.41
C LEU A 189 11.11 3.81 8.13
N ALA A 190 12.43 4.02 8.19
CA ALA A 190 13.03 5.18 8.81
C ALA A 190 13.31 6.27 7.76
N ALA A 191 12.93 7.50 8.06
CA ALA A 191 13.22 8.62 7.17
C ALA A 191 14.74 8.81 6.99
N ARG A 192 15.51 8.66 8.09
CA ARG A 192 16.98 8.78 8.13
C ARG A 192 17.57 7.85 9.17
N GLU A 193 18.86 7.59 9.07
CA GLU A 193 19.61 6.84 10.08
C GLU A 193 19.47 7.49 11.46
N GLY A 194 19.31 6.68 12.52
CA GLY A 194 19.11 7.14 13.89
C GLY A 194 17.76 7.81 14.17
N ARG A 195 16.85 7.88 13.22
CA ARG A 195 15.48 8.40 13.44
C ARG A 195 14.48 7.27 13.64
N SER A 196 13.50 7.52 14.51
CA SER A 196 12.40 6.58 14.70
C SER A 196 11.64 6.32 13.42
N ALA A 197 11.30 5.07 13.17
CA ALA A 197 10.43 4.69 12.06
C ALA A 197 8.98 5.09 12.38
N LEU A 198 8.41 5.94 11.57
CA LEU A 198 7.01 6.37 11.71
C LEU A 198 6.04 5.50 10.89
N ARG A 199 6.57 4.63 10.02
CA ARG A 199 5.82 3.69 9.18
C ARG A 199 6.47 2.33 9.23
N VAL A 200 5.66 1.31 9.01
CA VAL A 200 6.12 -0.08 8.94
C VAL A 200 5.44 -0.80 7.79
N ILE A 201 6.15 -1.74 7.17
CA ILE A 201 5.55 -2.74 6.31
C ILE A 201 5.48 -4.06 7.09
N VAL A 202 4.29 -4.64 7.12
CA VAL A 202 4.03 -5.94 7.75
C VAL A 202 3.76 -6.96 6.66
N GLN A 203 4.52 -8.05 6.63
CA GLN A 203 4.18 -9.24 5.87
C GLN A 203 3.69 -10.32 6.82
N ALA A 204 2.66 -11.08 6.40
CA ALA A 204 2.20 -12.25 7.14
C ALA A 204 1.62 -13.29 6.18
N ARG A 205 1.76 -14.57 6.50
CA ARG A 205 1.34 -15.69 5.65
C ARG A 205 0.14 -16.40 6.23
N LYS A 206 -0.86 -16.70 5.41
CA LYS A 206 -2.03 -17.48 5.86
C LYS A 206 -1.61 -18.91 6.21
N GLY A 207 -1.84 -19.28 7.48
CA GLY A 207 -1.38 -20.55 8.04
C GLY A 207 0.13 -20.64 8.27
N GLY A 208 0.85 -19.51 8.23
CA GLY A 208 2.29 -19.44 8.51
C GLY A 208 2.61 -19.84 9.95
N ARG A 209 3.77 -20.50 10.17
CA ARG A 209 4.21 -21.00 11.49
C ARG A 209 5.64 -20.60 11.86
N ALA A 210 6.36 -19.91 10.96
CA ALA A 210 7.70 -19.42 11.29
C ALA A 210 7.62 -18.34 12.39
N PRO A 211 8.67 -18.20 13.20
CA PRO A 211 8.75 -17.17 14.24
C PRO A 211 8.55 -15.76 13.68
N PHE A 212 8.04 -14.87 14.52
CA PHE A 212 7.99 -13.43 14.24
C PHE A 212 9.41 -12.88 14.02
N ARG A 213 9.54 -11.95 13.07
CA ARG A 213 10.80 -11.24 12.80
C ARG A 213 10.58 -9.74 12.78
N LEU A 214 11.40 -9.02 13.54
CA LEU A 214 11.55 -7.57 13.40
C LEU A 214 12.84 -7.32 12.61
N LEU A 215 12.69 -6.74 11.42
CA LEU A 215 13.79 -6.53 10.49
C LEU A 215 14.57 -5.25 10.79
N ALA A 216 15.80 -5.14 10.30
CA ALA A 216 16.54 -3.89 10.33
C ALA A 216 15.76 -2.79 9.57
N PRO A 217 15.80 -1.53 10.02
CA PRO A 217 15.08 -0.45 9.37
C PRO A 217 15.56 -0.22 7.92
N PHE A 218 14.62 -0.03 7.01
CA PHE A 218 14.90 0.50 5.69
C PHE A 218 15.00 2.02 5.77
N VAL A 219 16.19 2.56 5.49
CA VAL A 219 16.48 3.99 5.55
C VAL A 219 16.20 4.63 4.19
N ILE A 220 15.33 5.65 4.17
CA ILE A 220 14.88 6.29 2.92
C ILE A 220 15.86 7.35 2.45
N HIS A 221 16.33 8.23 3.35
CA HIS A 221 17.21 9.36 2.99
C HIS A 221 18.59 9.26 3.64
N GLN A 222 19.60 9.73 2.92
CA GLN A 222 20.96 9.90 3.42
C GLN A 222 21.10 11.15 4.27
N GLY A 223 22.14 11.17 5.11
CA GLY A 223 22.55 12.32 5.92
C GLY A 223 21.59 12.65 7.07
N PRO A 224 21.97 13.55 7.97
CA PRO A 224 21.25 13.83 9.21
C PRO A 224 20.03 14.75 9.01
N ALA A 225 20.02 15.56 7.95
CA ALA A 225 18.97 16.55 7.66
C ALA A 225 18.75 16.69 6.15
N HIS A 226 17.70 17.42 5.77
CA HIS A 226 17.47 17.81 4.38
C HIS A 226 18.46 18.92 4.01
N ASP A 227 19.22 18.72 2.95
CA ASP A 227 20.21 19.68 2.47
C ASP A 227 19.71 20.28 1.14
N GLY A 228 18.83 21.29 1.25
CA GLY A 228 18.25 22.00 0.12
C GLY A 228 17.32 21.15 -0.76
N ASP A 229 17.14 21.57 -2.02
CA ASP A 229 16.22 20.94 -3.00
C ASP A 229 16.73 19.61 -3.60
N ARG A 230 17.85 19.08 -3.13
CA ARG A 230 18.41 17.83 -3.66
C ARG A 230 17.71 16.62 -3.07
N GLU A 231 17.28 15.72 -3.94
CA GLU A 231 16.81 14.40 -3.52
C GLU A 231 17.95 13.64 -2.82
N SER A 232 17.73 13.32 -1.55
CA SER A 232 18.73 12.67 -0.70
C SER A 232 18.41 11.20 -0.45
N TYR A 233 17.79 10.50 -1.40
CA TYR A 233 17.51 9.07 -1.26
C TYR A 233 18.79 8.25 -1.07
N THR A 234 18.72 7.22 -0.21
CA THR A 234 19.76 6.19 -0.20
C THR A 234 19.79 5.46 -1.55
N PRO A 235 20.90 4.84 -1.96
CA PRO A 235 20.96 4.07 -3.21
C PRO A 235 19.84 3.02 -3.29
N GLN A 236 19.54 2.34 -2.18
CA GLN A 236 18.46 1.35 -2.11
C GLN A 236 17.08 1.98 -2.27
N ALA A 237 16.81 3.11 -1.59
CA ALA A 237 15.55 3.83 -1.72
C ALA A 237 15.37 4.38 -3.14
N ASN A 238 16.46 4.88 -3.76
CA ASN A 238 16.43 5.34 -5.14
C ASN A 238 16.08 4.19 -6.11
N ALA A 239 16.71 3.02 -5.97
CA ALA A 239 16.40 1.86 -6.78
C ALA A 239 14.91 1.46 -6.66
N VAL A 240 14.34 1.48 -5.45
CA VAL A 240 12.93 1.16 -5.22
C VAL A 240 12.01 2.25 -5.79
N LEU A 241 12.22 3.50 -5.37
CA LEU A 241 11.29 4.60 -5.64
C LEU A 241 11.37 5.12 -7.09
N ARG A 242 12.53 4.98 -7.74
CA ARG A 242 12.78 5.51 -9.09
C ARG A 242 12.85 4.42 -10.16
N GLU A 243 13.39 3.26 -9.81
CA GLU A 243 13.65 2.20 -10.79
C GLU A 243 12.68 1.03 -10.67
N GLY A 244 11.88 0.96 -9.58
CA GLY A 244 10.90 -0.10 -9.35
C GLY A 244 11.52 -1.40 -8.85
N ALA A 245 12.70 -1.35 -8.21
CA ALA A 245 13.31 -2.50 -7.57
C ALA A 245 12.42 -3.04 -6.42
N ASP A 246 12.59 -4.32 -6.09
CA ASP A 246 11.90 -4.92 -4.95
C ASP A 246 12.66 -4.76 -3.62
N LEU A 247 11.96 -5.07 -2.53
CA LEU A 247 12.50 -5.13 -1.16
C LEU A 247 12.60 -6.58 -0.64
N LEU A 248 12.43 -7.59 -1.50
CA LEU A 248 12.24 -8.98 -1.09
C LEU A 248 13.46 -9.55 -0.36
N ALA A 249 14.67 -9.10 -0.71
CA ALA A 249 15.90 -9.52 -0.04
C ALA A 249 15.91 -9.18 1.46
N LEU A 250 15.21 -8.11 1.88
CA LEU A 250 15.12 -7.71 3.29
C LEU A 250 14.22 -8.64 4.12
N PHE A 251 13.32 -9.38 3.47
CA PHE A 251 12.36 -10.29 4.10
C PHE A 251 12.83 -11.77 4.13
N ARG A 252 14.02 -12.05 3.64
CA ARG A 252 14.62 -13.41 3.62
C ARG A 252 15.31 -13.80 4.90
#